data_c584d51697d891d569e854cf6e6a9e63
#
_entry.id   c584d51697d891d569e854cf6e6a9e63
#
_cell.length_a   1.000
_cell.length_b   1.000
_cell.length_c   1.000
_cell.angle_alpha   90.00
_cell.angle_beta   90.00
_cell.angle_gamma   90.00
#
_symmetry.space_group_name_H-M   'P 1'
#
loop_
_entity.id
_entity.type
_entity.pdbx_description
1 polymer ?
#
loop_
_entity_poly.entity_id
_entity_poly.type
_entity_poly.pdbx_seq_one_letter_code
_entity_poly.pdbx_strand_id
1 'polypeptide(L)'
;MVLEDRLPKTSDLNSQGILCKIIDGEYYLGETYYSSGYKYIANRGGNNNSIGIESCITENTDIYYTWQKTAKLVAYLLDNNNLTLDDVKQHHYFSGKNCPQTIRMNGFWDHFMELVAFELQMREFNKEGYTVTFECNDERVNNVGRIISLGDKSPIVYKVKTTKNNIEEEMELKLEF
;
A
#
# COMPACT_ATOMS: atom_id res chain seq x y z
N MET A 1 -5.23 -2.86 -0.30
CA MET A 1 -4.39 -2.81 -1.50
C MET A 1 -4.14 -4.23 -1.96
N VAL A 2 -4.50 -4.56 -3.15
CA VAL A 2 -4.20 -5.86 -3.74
C VAL A 2 -3.30 -5.64 -4.93
N LEU A 3 -2.18 -6.34 -4.93
CA LEU A 3 -1.36 -6.45 -6.12
C LEU A 3 -1.93 -7.57 -6.96
N GLU A 4 -2.44 -7.21 -8.10
CA GLU A 4 -3.19 -8.13 -8.95
C GLU A 4 -2.33 -9.18 -9.63
N ASP A 5 -2.85 -10.41 -9.62
CA ASP A 5 -2.77 -11.26 -10.78
C ASP A 5 -4.02 -10.97 -11.63
N ARG A 6 -3.84 -10.22 -12.68
CA ARG A 6 -4.87 -9.92 -13.64
C ARG A 6 -5.46 -11.24 -14.15
N LEU A 7 -6.75 -11.41 -13.99
CA LEU A 7 -7.44 -12.53 -14.67
C LEU A 7 -7.16 -12.39 -16.17
N PRO A 8 -6.50 -13.36 -16.80
CA PRO A 8 -6.24 -13.27 -18.22
C PRO A 8 -7.57 -13.19 -18.95
N LYS A 9 -7.66 -12.28 -19.91
CA LYS A 9 -8.80 -12.25 -20.82
C LYS A 9 -8.86 -13.58 -21.57
N THR A 10 -10.02 -13.99 -22.03
CA THR A 10 -10.18 -15.18 -22.87
C THR A 10 -9.26 -15.19 -24.10
N SER A 11 -8.80 -14.01 -24.54
CA SER A 11 -7.79 -13.84 -25.58
C SER A 11 -6.35 -14.16 -25.14
N ASP A 12 -6.10 -14.26 -23.84
CA ASP A 12 -4.77 -14.52 -23.28
C ASP A 12 -4.47 -16.02 -23.14
N LEU A 13 -5.26 -16.85 -23.83
CA LEU A 13 -5.00 -18.27 -23.99
C LEU A 13 -3.73 -18.44 -24.81
N ASN A 14 -2.66 -18.84 -24.16
CA ASN A 14 -1.39 -19.10 -24.85
C ASN A 14 -1.21 -20.60 -25.18
N SER A 15 -0.18 -20.89 -25.96
CA SER A 15 0.17 -22.26 -26.37
C SER A 15 0.54 -23.20 -25.20
N GLN A 16 0.63 -22.69 -23.98
CA GLN A 16 1.03 -23.45 -22.79
C GLN A 16 -0.13 -23.83 -21.88
N GLY A 17 -1.34 -23.41 -22.22
CA GLY A 17 -2.55 -23.77 -21.49
C GLY A 17 -3.47 -22.60 -21.18
N ILE A 18 -4.68 -22.93 -20.85
CA ILE A 18 -5.73 -22.01 -20.47
C ILE A 18 -5.52 -21.64 -19.01
N LEU A 19 -5.05 -20.40 -18.76
CA LEU A 19 -4.95 -19.88 -17.40
C LEU A 19 -6.34 -19.60 -16.81
N CYS A 20 -7.27 -19.19 -17.67
CA CYS A 20 -8.66 -18.95 -17.31
C CYS A 20 -9.55 -19.18 -18.53
N LYS A 21 -10.72 -19.76 -18.33
CA LYS A 21 -11.77 -19.85 -19.35
C LYS A 21 -13.10 -19.38 -18.80
N ILE A 22 -13.97 -18.90 -19.68
CA ILE A 22 -15.35 -18.59 -19.35
C ILE A 22 -16.23 -19.71 -19.89
N ILE A 23 -17.06 -20.28 -19.03
CA ILE A 23 -18.08 -21.28 -19.38
C ILE A 23 -19.39 -20.77 -18.80
N ASP A 24 -20.41 -20.59 -19.65
CA ASP A 24 -21.74 -20.11 -19.24
C ASP A 24 -21.73 -18.80 -18.42
N GLY A 25 -20.75 -17.91 -18.72
CA GLY A 25 -20.58 -16.65 -18.02
C GLY A 25 -19.74 -16.71 -16.73
N GLU A 26 -19.31 -17.90 -16.32
CA GLU A 26 -18.50 -18.12 -15.13
C GLU A 26 -17.02 -18.31 -15.48
N TYR A 27 -16.13 -17.82 -14.58
CA TYR A 27 -14.68 -17.93 -14.74
C TYR A 27 -14.16 -19.21 -14.09
N TYR A 28 -13.39 -19.97 -14.86
CA TYR A 28 -12.70 -21.19 -14.41
C TYR A 28 -11.20 -21.01 -14.58
N LEU A 29 -10.45 -21.22 -13.51
CA LEU A 29 -8.98 -21.21 -13.54
C LEU A 29 -8.44 -22.54 -14.01
N GLY A 30 -7.36 -22.50 -14.80
CA GLY A 30 -6.68 -23.70 -15.27
C GLY A 30 -5.84 -24.37 -14.18
N GLU A 31 -5.52 -25.66 -14.38
CA GLU A 31 -4.72 -26.44 -13.43
C GLU A 31 -3.36 -25.83 -13.13
N THR A 32 -2.73 -25.15 -14.09
CA THR A 32 -1.43 -24.50 -13.92
C THR A 32 -1.49 -23.43 -12.83
N TYR A 33 -2.61 -22.73 -12.70
CA TYR A 33 -2.79 -21.71 -11.68
C TYR A 33 -2.89 -22.33 -10.27
N TYR A 34 -3.56 -23.44 -10.14
CA TYR A 34 -3.66 -24.18 -8.88
C TYR A 34 -2.35 -24.87 -8.49
N SER A 35 -1.61 -25.40 -9.47
CA SER A 35 -0.33 -26.09 -9.22
C SER A 35 0.77 -25.15 -8.74
N SER A 36 0.64 -23.83 -8.96
CA SER A 36 1.57 -22.84 -8.44
C SER A 36 1.37 -22.48 -6.96
N GLY A 37 0.42 -23.12 -6.27
CA GLY A 37 0.15 -22.92 -4.84
C GLY A 37 -0.71 -21.72 -4.52
N TYR A 38 -1.29 -21.06 -5.50
CA TYR A 38 -2.23 -19.97 -5.29
C TYR A 38 -3.59 -20.49 -4.85
N LYS A 39 -4.18 -19.84 -3.86
CA LYS A 39 -5.54 -20.14 -3.44
C LYS A 39 -6.51 -19.28 -4.24
N TYR A 40 -7.42 -19.93 -4.93
CA TYR A 40 -8.53 -19.24 -5.58
C TYR A 40 -9.62 -18.91 -4.55
N ILE A 41 -10.03 -17.66 -4.52
CA ILE A 41 -11.18 -17.22 -3.73
C ILE A 41 -12.25 -16.76 -4.71
N ALA A 42 -13.19 -17.66 -5.00
CA ALA A 42 -14.32 -17.36 -5.88
C ALA A 42 -15.13 -16.16 -5.32
N ASN A 43 -15.49 -15.22 -6.19
CA ASN A 43 -16.30 -14.03 -5.87
C ASN A 43 -15.75 -13.11 -4.77
N ARG A 44 -14.58 -13.38 -4.22
CA ARG A 44 -13.92 -12.58 -3.18
C ARG A 44 -12.44 -12.35 -3.48
N GLY A 45 -12.00 -12.73 -4.67
CA GLY A 45 -10.64 -12.46 -5.10
C GLY A 45 -10.39 -10.95 -5.20
N GLY A 46 -9.17 -10.52 -4.90
CA GLY A 46 -8.80 -9.11 -4.97
C GLY A 46 -9.16 -8.46 -6.29
N ASN A 47 -9.07 -9.18 -7.39
CA ASN A 47 -9.34 -8.68 -8.73
C ASN A 47 -10.80 -8.23 -8.96
N ASN A 48 -11.75 -8.77 -8.22
CA ASN A 48 -13.17 -8.48 -8.42
C ASN A 48 -13.72 -7.44 -7.45
N ASN A 49 -13.12 -7.29 -6.28
CA ASN A 49 -13.68 -6.52 -5.19
C ASN A 49 -12.70 -5.50 -4.60
N SER A 50 -11.57 -5.26 -5.23
CA SER A 50 -10.58 -4.33 -4.69
C SER A 50 -9.89 -3.49 -5.76
N ILE A 51 -9.24 -2.44 -5.31
CA ILE A 51 -8.33 -1.65 -6.12
C ILE A 51 -6.95 -2.27 -5.99
N GLY A 52 -6.38 -2.75 -7.10
CA GLY A 52 -5.01 -3.23 -7.15
C GLY A 52 -4.01 -2.08 -7.27
N ILE A 53 -2.92 -2.15 -6.51
CA ILE A 53 -1.80 -1.22 -6.62
C ILE A 53 -0.53 -2.01 -6.82
N GLU A 54 0.18 -1.72 -7.88
CA GLU A 54 1.50 -2.29 -8.14
C GLU A 54 2.60 -1.30 -7.82
N SER A 55 3.58 -1.73 -7.02
CA SER A 55 4.78 -0.97 -6.73
C SER A 55 5.93 -1.51 -7.56
N CYS A 56 6.42 -0.71 -8.49
CA CYS A 56 7.57 -1.07 -9.31
C CYS A 56 8.84 -1.07 -8.47
N ILE A 57 9.54 -2.20 -8.47
CA ILE A 57 10.84 -2.37 -7.80
C ILE A 57 11.81 -2.93 -8.82
N THR A 58 12.84 -2.15 -9.14
CA THR A 58 13.93 -2.53 -10.01
C THR A 58 15.26 -2.40 -9.29
N GLU A 59 16.32 -2.89 -9.87
CA GLU A 59 17.67 -2.59 -9.41
C GLU A 59 17.86 -1.07 -9.29
N ASN A 60 18.39 -0.60 -8.18
CA ASN A 60 18.57 0.82 -7.82
C ASN A 60 17.28 1.61 -7.52
N THR A 61 16.13 0.95 -7.35
CA THR A 61 14.94 1.62 -6.84
C THR A 61 15.18 2.09 -5.41
N ASP A 62 14.90 3.38 -5.15
CA ASP A 62 14.76 3.87 -3.78
C ASP A 62 13.47 3.31 -3.19
N ILE A 63 13.62 2.23 -2.42
CA ILE A 63 12.49 1.46 -1.91
C ILE A 63 11.67 2.24 -0.89
N TYR A 64 12.31 3.05 -0.06
CA TYR A 64 11.62 3.86 0.95
C TYR A 64 10.79 4.95 0.31
N TYR A 65 11.32 5.58 -0.72
CA TYR A 65 10.57 6.56 -1.50
C TYR A 65 9.37 5.92 -2.20
N THR A 66 9.53 4.71 -2.74
CA THR A 66 8.44 3.95 -3.34
C THR A 66 7.36 3.64 -2.32
N TRP A 67 7.71 3.20 -1.11
CA TRP A 67 6.74 2.91 -0.05
C TRP A 67 6.01 4.17 0.43
N GLN A 68 6.69 5.29 0.61
CA GLN A 68 6.07 6.56 0.98
C GLN A 68 5.08 7.04 -0.09
N LYS A 69 5.46 6.96 -1.36
CA LYS A 69 4.55 7.29 -2.47
C LYS A 69 3.34 6.36 -2.52
N THR A 70 3.57 5.07 -2.31
CA THR A 70 2.49 4.08 -2.27
C THR A 70 1.56 4.32 -1.08
N ALA A 71 2.09 4.60 0.10
CA ALA A 71 1.30 4.93 1.29
C ALA A 71 0.42 6.17 1.05
N LYS A 72 0.96 7.20 0.43
CA LYS A 72 0.20 8.39 0.05
C LYS A 72 -0.93 8.10 -0.93
N LEU A 73 -0.69 7.24 -1.92
CA LEU A 73 -1.73 6.79 -2.85
C LEU A 73 -2.79 5.97 -2.13
N VAL A 74 -2.39 5.06 -1.23
CA VAL A 74 -3.32 4.25 -0.44
C VAL A 74 -4.21 5.14 0.42
N ALA A 75 -3.64 6.09 1.16
CA ALA A 75 -4.39 7.03 1.96
C ALA A 75 -5.40 7.85 1.13
N TYR A 76 -4.98 8.28 -0.08
CA TYR A 76 -5.89 8.94 -1.01
C TYR A 76 -7.06 8.04 -1.41
N LEU A 77 -6.82 6.78 -1.69
CA LEU A 77 -7.85 5.83 -2.12
C LEU A 77 -8.79 5.45 -0.96
N LEU A 78 -8.27 5.26 0.26
CA LEU A 78 -9.07 5.01 1.45
C LEU A 78 -10.05 6.16 1.66
N ASP A 79 -9.54 7.36 1.66
CA ASP A 79 -10.28 8.58 1.88
C ASP A 79 -11.39 8.79 0.84
N ASN A 80 -11.09 8.66 -0.45
CA ASN A 80 -12.08 8.89 -1.51
C ASN A 80 -13.13 7.78 -1.66
N ASN A 81 -12.89 6.61 -1.08
CA ASN A 81 -13.82 5.49 -1.16
C ASN A 81 -14.49 5.16 0.20
N ASN A 82 -14.31 6.01 1.22
CA ASN A 82 -14.80 5.79 2.58
C ASN A 82 -14.34 4.43 3.15
N LEU A 83 -13.10 4.08 2.89
CA LEU A 83 -12.46 2.87 3.39
C LEU A 83 -11.59 3.19 4.61
N THR A 84 -11.23 2.17 5.36
CA THR A 84 -10.41 2.26 6.56
C THR A 84 -9.05 1.57 6.38
N LEU A 85 -8.16 1.71 7.35
CA LEU A 85 -6.89 0.99 7.37
C LEU A 85 -7.09 -0.54 7.31
N ASP A 86 -8.18 -1.03 7.90
CA ASP A 86 -8.53 -2.46 7.89
C ASP A 86 -8.85 -3.00 6.49
N ASP A 87 -9.14 -2.12 5.53
CA ASP A 87 -9.42 -2.50 4.15
C ASP A 87 -8.14 -2.68 3.32
N VAL A 88 -6.99 -2.28 3.86
CA VAL A 88 -5.69 -2.46 3.18
C VAL A 88 -5.21 -3.89 3.36
N LYS A 89 -5.12 -4.63 2.27
CA LYS A 89 -4.72 -6.04 2.29
C LYS A 89 -3.49 -6.28 1.42
N GLN A 90 -2.66 -7.20 1.86
CA GLN A 90 -1.58 -7.74 1.05
C GLN A 90 -2.14 -8.67 -0.02
N HIS A 91 -1.53 -8.77 -1.18
CA HIS A 91 -1.89 -9.81 -2.16
C HIS A 91 -1.82 -11.22 -1.55
N HIS A 92 -0.89 -11.42 -0.62
CA HIS A 92 -0.79 -12.66 0.16
C HIS A 92 -2.11 -13.07 0.82
N TYR A 93 -2.90 -12.12 1.31
CA TYR A 93 -4.18 -12.39 1.97
C TYR A 93 -5.14 -13.14 1.04
N PHE A 94 -5.12 -12.82 -0.25
CA PHE A 94 -6.05 -13.41 -1.23
C PHE A 94 -5.53 -14.71 -1.84
N SER A 95 -4.25 -14.79 -2.16
CA SER A 95 -3.69 -15.89 -2.97
C SER A 95 -2.65 -16.74 -2.24
N GLY A 96 -2.14 -16.29 -1.09
CA GLY A 96 -1.00 -16.90 -0.42
C GLY A 96 0.35 -16.61 -1.10
N LYS A 97 0.37 -15.85 -2.21
CA LYS A 97 1.60 -15.42 -2.87
C LYS A 97 2.41 -14.53 -1.94
N ASN A 98 3.73 -14.69 -1.91
CA ASN A 98 4.59 -13.82 -1.09
C ASN A 98 4.70 -12.40 -1.69
N CYS A 99 3.61 -11.65 -1.58
CA CYS A 99 3.49 -10.30 -2.14
C CYS A 99 2.70 -9.38 -1.17
N PRO A 100 3.14 -8.14 -0.95
CA PRO A 100 4.32 -7.47 -1.49
C PRO A 100 5.63 -8.04 -0.91
N GLN A 101 6.45 -8.63 -1.77
CA GLN A 101 7.57 -9.47 -1.34
C GLN A 101 8.58 -8.73 -0.46
N THR A 102 9.05 -7.56 -0.88
CA THR A 102 10.08 -6.82 -0.14
C THR A 102 9.62 -6.35 1.23
N ILE A 103 8.39 -5.90 1.35
CA ILE A 103 7.80 -5.51 2.63
C ILE A 103 7.67 -6.73 3.55
N ARG A 104 7.18 -7.84 3.02
CA ARG A 104 6.95 -9.07 3.80
C ARG A 104 8.24 -9.75 4.25
N MET A 105 9.21 -9.88 3.36
CA MET A 105 10.49 -10.55 3.68
C MET A 105 11.30 -9.81 4.73
N ASN A 106 11.12 -8.50 4.84
CA ASN A 106 11.83 -7.67 5.82
C ASN A 106 10.99 -7.35 7.06
N GLY A 107 9.76 -7.86 7.16
CA GLY A 107 8.89 -7.61 8.31
C GLY A 107 8.35 -6.18 8.40
N PHE A 108 8.29 -5.44 7.30
CA PHE A 108 7.93 -4.01 7.28
C PHE A 108 6.45 -3.73 6.96
N TRP A 109 5.59 -4.71 7.15
CA TRP A 109 4.18 -4.46 6.88
C TRP A 109 3.57 -3.45 7.86
N ASP A 110 3.86 -3.59 9.14
CA ASP A 110 3.32 -2.69 10.16
C ASP A 110 3.87 -1.27 9.96
N HIS A 111 5.15 -1.15 9.68
CA HIS A 111 5.75 0.13 9.31
C HIS A 111 5.09 0.76 8.06
N PHE A 112 4.79 -0.02 7.04
CA PHE A 112 4.08 0.49 5.87
C PHE A 112 2.67 0.99 6.23
N MET A 113 1.97 0.29 7.12
CA MET A 113 0.65 0.70 7.59
C MET A 113 0.72 1.99 8.43
N GLU A 114 1.79 2.20 9.20
CA GLU A 114 2.05 3.47 9.89
C GLU A 114 2.23 4.63 8.90
N LEU A 115 2.97 4.42 7.81
CA LEU A 115 3.06 5.42 6.74
C LEU A 115 1.70 5.76 6.13
N VAL A 116 0.84 4.77 5.93
CA VAL A 116 -0.53 4.98 5.42
C VAL A 116 -1.37 5.77 6.41
N ALA A 117 -1.31 5.41 7.69
CA ALA A 117 -2.03 6.10 8.76
C ALA A 117 -1.61 7.58 8.88
N PHE A 118 -0.32 7.83 8.82
CA PHE A 118 0.23 9.19 8.82
C PHE A 118 -0.31 10.03 7.65
N GLU A 119 -0.26 9.51 6.44
CA GLU A 119 -0.74 10.22 5.25
C GLU A 119 -2.27 10.43 5.28
N LEU A 120 -3.01 9.49 5.86
CA LEU A 120 -4.46 9.61 6.02
C LEU A 120 -4.79 10.74 7.01
N GLN A 121 -4.09 10.82 8.13
CA GLN A 121 -4.26 11.89 9.11
C GLN A 121 -3.92 13.27 8.52
N MET A 122 -2.86 13.37 7.74
CA MET A 122 -2.52 14.62 7.05
C MET A 122 -3.63 15.07 6.09
N ARG A 123 -4.29 14.14 5.43
CA ARG A 123 -5.43 14.43 4.55
C ARG A 123 -6.65 14.95 5.33
N GLU A 124 -6.94 14.38 6.49
CA GLU A 124 -8.03 14.81 7.36
C GLU A 124 -7.83 16.26 7.81
N PHE A 125 -6.65 16.62 8.29
CA PHE A 125 -6.34 17.99 8.64
C PHE A 125 -6.56 18.97 7.47
N ASN A 126 -6.11 18.61 6.29
CA ASN A 126 -6.31 19.44 5.09
C ASN A 126 -7.80 19.63 4.75
N LYS A 127 -8.61 18.57 4.86
CA LYS A 127 -10.07 18.64 4.62
C LYS A 127 -10.78 19.55 5.62
N GLU A 128 -10.35 19.52 6.85
CA GLU A 128 -10.88 20.38 7.89
C GLU A 128 -10.43 21.84 7.76
N GLY A 129 -9.59 22.15 6.78
CA GLY A 129 -9.12 23.49 6.48
C GLY A 129 -7.95 23.95 7.36
N TYR A 130 -7.21 22.99 7.93
CA TYR A 130 -5.94 23.29 8.57
C TYR A 130 -4.82 23.44 7.54
N THR A 131 -3.94 24.37 7.76
CA THR A 131 -2.62 24.37 7.15
C THR A 131 -1.71 23.51 8.01
N VAL A 132 -1.07 22.53 7.41
CA VAL A 132 -0.18 21.60 8.12
C VAL A 132 1.25 21.82 7.65
N THR A 133 2.13 22.06 8.61
CA THR A 133 3.57 22.03 8.38
C THR A 133 4.21 21.01 9.32
N PHE A 134 5.35 20.50 8.95
CA PHE A 134 6.05 19.54 9.79
C PHE A 134 7.54 19.79 9.76
N GLU A 135 8.19 19.47 10.86
CA GLU A 135 9.64 19.50 11.05
C GLU A 135 10.11 18.15 11.57
N CYS A 136 11.25 17.71 11.09
CA CYS A 136 11.91 16.53 11.60
C CYS A 136 13.43 16.79 11.62
N ASN A 137 14.03 16.60 12.78
CA ASN A 137 15.47 16.80 12.99
C ASN A 137 16.24 15.47 12.96
N ASP A 138 15.58 14.39 12.57
CA ASP A 138 16.22 13.09 12.44
C ASP A 138 17.07 13.04 11.16
N GLU A 139 18.33 12.62 11.28
CA GLU A 139 19.26 12.54 10.16
C GLU A 139 18.83 11.53 9.07
N ARG A 140 17.93 10.62 9.41
CA ARG A 140 17.32 9.67 8.49
C ARG A 140 16.26 10.31 7.60
N VAL A 141 15.91 11.58 7.87
CA VAL A 141 14.87 12.32 7.13
C VAL A 141 15.52 13.52 6.47
N ASN A 142 15.29 13.69 5.18
CA ASN A 142 15.82 14.86 4.46
C ASN A 142 14.94 16.12 4.68
N ASN A 143 15.41 17.24 4.15
CA ASN A 143 14.77 18.56 4.31
C ASN A 143 13.35 18.69 3.69
N VAL A 144 12.90 17.69 2.94
CA VAL A 144 11.53 17.62 2.39
C VAL A 144 10.68 16.55 3.09
N GLY A 145 11.11 16.07 4.27
CA GLY A 145 10.37 15.09 5.07
C GLY A 145 10.43 13.66 4.56
N ARG A 146 11.34 13.36 3.65
CA ARG A 146 11.49 12.03 3.08
C ARG A 146 12.47 11.20 3.91
N ILE A 147 12.08 9.99 4.27
CA ILE A 147 12.96 8.99 4.91
C ILE A 147 13.94 8.48 3.86
N ILE A 148 15.23 8.62 4.15
CA ILE A 148 16.34 8.21 3.28
C ILE A 148 17.12 7.01 3.84
N SER A 149 16.88 6.66 5.10
CA SER A 149 17.51 5.53 5.77
C SER A 149 16.62 5.04 6.91
N LEU A 150 16.64 3.76 7.22
CA LEU A 150 16.00 3.23 8.42
C LEU A 150 16.88 3.31 9.67
N GLY A 151 18.19 3.43 9.49
CA GLY A 151 19.16 3.49 10.57
C GLY A 151 19.03 2.31 11.53
N ASP A 152 18.95 2.61 12.82
CA ASP A 152 18.80 1.64 13.91
C ASP A 152 17.33 1.20 14.13
N LYS A 153 16.43 1.65 13.30
CA LYS A 153 14.97 1.43 13.40
C LYS A 153 14.33 2.01 14.67
N SER A 154 15.00 2.93 15.35
CA SER A 154 14.35 3.71 16.38
C SER A 154 13.23 4.57 15.78
N PRO A 155 12.17 4.89 16.54
CA PRO A 155 11.08 5.70 16.02
C PRO A 155 11.54 7.05 15.49
N ILE A 156 10.95 7.49 14.39
CA ILE A 156 11.13 8.85 13.86
C ILE A 156 10.00 9.72 14.38
N VAL A 157 10.36 10.86 14.98
CA VAL A 157 9.39 11.81 15.52
C VAL A 157 9.31 13.04 14.61
N TYR A 158 8.12 13.32 14.12
CA TYR A 158 7.80 14.55 13.40
C TYR A 158 7.06 15.51 14.33
N LYS A 159 7.51 16.74 14.38
CA LYS A 159 6.73 17.84 14.97
C LYS A 159 5.79 18.36 13.90
N VAL A 160 4.51 18.25 14.15
CA VAL A 160 3.46 18.71 13.24
C VAL A 160 2.82 19.95 13.83
N LYS A 161 2.80 21.01 13.04
CA LYS A 161 2.14 22.26 13.37
C LYS A 161 0.92 22.41 12.49
N THR A 162 -0.23 22.55 13.11
CA THR A 162 -1.49 22.79 12.43
C THR A 162 -1.93 24.24 12.70
N THR A 163 -2.40 24.91 11.67
CA THR A 163 -2.88 26.31 11.79
C THR A 163 -4.26 26.44 11.15
N LYS A 164 -5.21 26.96 11.90
CA LYS A 164 -6.57 27.28 11.43
C LYS A 164 -7.09 28.52 12.14
N ASN A 165 -7.61 29.52 11.39
CA ASN A 165 -8.15 30.75 11.94
C ASN A 165 -7.16 31.50 12.86
N ASN A 166 -5.87 31.51 12.52
CA ASN A 166 -4.76 32.08 13.31
C ASN A 166 -4.54 31.39 14.67
N ILE A 167 -5.10 30.24 14.90
CA ILE A 167 -4.80 29.39 16.04
C ILE A 167 -3.79 28.34 15.56
N GLU A 168 -2.70 28.24 16.30
CA GLU A 168 -1.64 27.27 16.04
C GLU A 168 -1.64 26.21 17.13
N GLU A 169 -1.54 24.97 16.73
CA GLU A 169 -1.37 23.82 17.63
C GLU A 169 -0.18 22.99 17.16
N GLU A 170 0.57 22.47 18.11
CA GLU A 170 1.69 21.58 17.84
C GLU A 170 1.41 20.21 18.42
N MET A 171 1.77 19.16 17.66
CA MET A 171 1.71 17.79 18.09
C MET A 171 2.94 17.02 17.60
N GLU A 172 3.23 15.93 18.27
CA GLU A 172 4.24 14.98 17.80
C GLU A 172 3.57 13.78 17.16
N LEU A 173 3.99 13.44 15.95
CA LEU A 173 3.65 12.20 15.31
C LEU A 173 4.88 11.28 15.31
N LYS A 174 4.67 10.08 15.79
CA LYS A 174 5.71 9.08 15.93
C LYS A 174 5.51 7.98 14.89
N LEU A 175 6.52 7.77 14.08
CA LEU A 175 6.54 6.71 13.09
C LEU A 175 7.38 5.56 13.64
N GLU A 176 6.75 4.44 13.90
CA GLU A 176 7.37 3.20 14.40
C GLU A 176 7.89 2.33 13.23
N PHE A 177 8.89 1.47 13.52
CA PHE A 177 9.51 0.57 12.54
C PHE A 177 9.37 -0.90 12.92
#